data_b57b766a9b030324d979b70124a5c8bf
#
_entry.id   b57b766a9b030324d979b70124a5c8bf
#
_cell.length_a   1.000
_cell.length_b   1.000
_cell.length_c   1.000
_cell.angle_alpha   90.00
_cell.angle_beta   90.00
_cell.angle_gamma   90.00
#
_symmetry.space_group_name_H-M   'P 1'
#
loop_
_entity.id
_entity.type
_entity.pdbx_description
1 polymer ?
#
loop_
_entity_poly.entity_id
_entity_poly.type
_entity_poly.pdbx_seq_one_letter_code
_entity_poly.pdbx_strand_id
1 'polypeptide(L)'
;MTPFVLAGPRARFVLFAAATLAVATSGCGYNSIQGADEQVKAAWAEVANQYQRRADLVPNLVASVKGAADFEKSTLEAVVNARAKASSIQATPELVNDPVAFKNFEAAQGELSSALSRLLVTVERYPDLKANQNFRDLQAQLEGTENRIAVARKRYIETVAEYNKLVRFFPTNLTARFLLHADVRPTFEAREGADKPPEVKF
;
A
#
# COMPACT_ATOMS: atom_id res chain seq x y z
N MET A 1 30.64 44.13 -29.20
CA MET A 1 29.53 44.83 -28.54
C MET A 1 28.31 44.67 -29.42
N THR A 2 27.47 43.70 -29.15
CA THR A 2 26.20 43.50 -29.88
C THR A 2 25.11 44.40 -29.28
N PRO A 3 24.39 45.20 -30.06
CA PRO A 3 23.35 46.04 -29.51
C PRO A 3 22.15 45.21 -29.05
N PHE A 4 21.78 45.38 -27.81
CA PHE A 4 20.55 44.84 -27.23
C PHE A 4 19.35 45.56 -27.89
N VAL A 5 18.77 44.89 -28.89
CA VAL A 5 17.57 45.43 -29.58
C VAL A 5 16.43 45.37 -28.57
N LEU A 6 16.07 46.54 -28.04
CA LEU A 6 14.88 46.71 -27.20
C LEU A 6 13.64 46.35 -28.02
N ALA A 7 13.06 45.22 -27.73
CA ALA A 7 11.81 44.76 -28.34
C ALA A 7 10.74 45.87 -28.26
N GLY A 8 10.11 46.17 -29.39
CA GLY A 8 9.09 47.20 -29.48
C GLY A 8 7.89 46.94 -28.54
N PRO A 9 7.03 47.94 -28.26
CA PRO A 9 5.95 47.85 -27.28
C PRO A 9 5.02 46.64 -27.52
N ARG A 10 4.82 46.25 -28.76
CA ARG A 10 4.03 45.05 -29.11
C ARG A 10 4.71 43.75 -28.69
N ALA A 11 6.03 43.64 -28.83
CA ALA A 11 6.78 42.46 -28.42
C ALA A 11 6.84 42.32 -26.87
N ARG A 12 6.91 43.45 -26.15
CA ARG A 12 6.83 43.48 -24.69
C ARG A 12 5.45 43.03 -24.19
N PHE A 13 4.37 43.45 -24.88
CA PHE A 13 3.01 43.05 -24.53
C PHE A 13 2.79 41.53 -24.76
N VAL A 14 3.30 41.01 -25.86
CA VAL A 14 3.23 39.56 -26.17
C VAL A 14 4.05 38.73 -25.13
N LEU A 15 5.23 39.21 -24.76
CA LEU A 15 6.05 38.54 -23.72
C LEU A 15 5.37 38.58 -22.35
N PHE A 16 4.72 39.70 -22.00
CA PHE A 16 3.99 39.83 -20.75
C PHE A 16 2.74 38.94 -20.73
N ALA A 17 2.00 38.88 -21.82
CA ALA A 17 0.84 38.02 -21.98
C ALA A 17 1.23 36.52 -21.95
N ALA A 18 2.35 36.15 -22.57
CA ALA A 18 2.89 34.79 -22.52
C ALA A 18 3.36 34.41 -21.10
N ALA A 19 3.99 35.30 -20.36
CA ALA A 19 4.42 35.08 -19.00
C ALA A 19 3.22 34.93 -18.02
N THR A 20 2.19 35.78 -18.18
CA THR A 20 0.95 35.66 -17.37
C THR A 20 0.18 34.38 -17.67
N LEU A 21 0.13 33.95 -18.92
CA LEU A 21 -0.49 32.69 -19.31
C LEU A 21 0.30 31.48 -18.74
N ALA A 22 1.62 31.53 -18.75
CA ALA A 22 2.48 30.48 -18.15
C ALA A 22 2.29 30.38 -16.63
N VAL A 23 2.15 31.50 -15.93
CA VAL A 23 1.88 31.52 -14.48
C VAL A 23 0.48 31.00 -14.16
N ALA A 24 -0.53 31.34 -14.96
CA ALA A 24 -1.89 30.86 -14.75
C ALA A 24 -2.05 29.35 -14.96
N THR A 25 -1.32 28.78 -15.93
CA THR A 25 -1.33 27.32 -16.16
C THR A 25 -0.56 26.52 -15.08
N SER A 26 0.45 27.11 -14.46
CA SER A 26 1.23 26.47 -13.39
C SER A 26 0.43 26.30 -12.08
N GLY A 27 -0.47 27.24 -11.74
CA GLY A 27 -1.27 27.20 -10.51
C GLY A 27 -2.28 26.05 -10.47
N CYS A 28 -2.80 25.63 -11.62
CA CYS A 28 -3.87 24.63 -11.69
C CYS A 28 -3.38 23.20 -11.37
N GLY A 29 -2.11 22.87 -11.66
CA GLY A 29 -1.54 21.55 -11.42
C GLY A 29 -1.01 21.35 -9.98
N TYR A 30 -0.52 22.39 -9.34
CA TYR A 30 0.08 22.31 -8.01
C TYR A 30 -0.88 21.77 -6.95
N ASN A 31 -2.02 22.42 -6.78
CA ASN A 31 -3.02 22.00 -5.78
C ASN A 31 -3.61 20.62 -6.07
N SER A 32 -3.75 20.26 -7.34
CA SER A 32 -4.26 18.95 -7.73
C SER A 32 -3.29 17.82 -7.35
N ILE A 33 -1.98 18.03 -7.56
CA ILE A 33 -0.95 17.04 -7.18
C ILE A 33 -0.86 16.93 -5.66
N GLN A 34 -0.86 18.05 -4.94
CA GLN A 34 -0.83 18.05 -3.47
C GLN A 34 -2.07 17.38 -2.88
N GLY A 35 -3.25 17.68 -3.42
CA GLY A 35 -4.49 17.05 -2.99
C GLY A 35 -4.50 15.54 -3.24
N ALA A 36 -3.96 15.08 -4.37
CA ALA A 36 -3.84 13.66 -4.67
C ALA A 36 -2.79 12.97 -3.78
N ASP A 37 -1.68 13.66 -3.45
CA ASP A 37 -0.67 13.14 -2.50
C ASP A 37 -1.26 12.92 -1.10
N GLU A 38 -2.04 13.85 -0.60
CA GLU A 38 -2.74 13.69 0.68
C GLU A 38 -3.76 12.53 0.65
N GLN A 39 -4.44 12.32 -0.49
CA GLN A 39 -5.32 11.16 -0.64
C GLN A 39 -4.54 9.84 -0.64
N VAL A 40 -3.36 9.78 -1.27
CA VAL A 40 -2.47 8.62 -1.22
C VAL A 40 -2.04 8.32 0.22
N LYS A 41 -1.62 9.34 0.98
CA LYS A 41 -1.24 9.20 2.40
C LYS A 41 -2.41 8.68 3.25
N ALA A 42 -3.62 9.23 3.04
CA ALA A 42 -4.81 8.78 3.76
C ALA A 42 -5.17 7.33 3.43
N ALA A 43 -5.13 6.95 2.14
CA ALA A 43 -5.37 5.57 1.72
C ALA A 43 -4.31 4.60 2.24
N TRP A 44 -3.04 5.03 2.30
CA TRP A 44 -1.96 4.25 2.89
C TRP A 44 -2.14 4.05 4.41
N ALA A 45 -2.53 5.10 5.13
CA ALA A 45 -2.81 5.00 6.56
C ALA A 45 -3.91 3.96 6.86
N GLU A 46 -4.94 3.88 6.02
CA GLU A 46 -5.98 2.83 6.15
C GLU A 46 -5.39 1.43 5.94
N VAL A 47 -4.54 1.24 4.91
CA VAL A 47 -3.82 -0.02 4.69
C VAL A 47 -2.98 -0.39 5.92
N ALA A 48 -2.18 0.55 6.44
CA ALA A 48 -1.34 0.36 7.62
C ALA A 48 -2.15 -0.04 8.86
N ASN A 49 -3.29 0.62 9.10
CA ASN A 49 -4.20 0.31 10.21
C ASN A 49 -4.74 -1.12 10.13
N GLN A 50 -5.12 -1.59 8.94
CA GLN A 50 -5.63 -2.95 8.78
C GLN A 50 -4.52 -4.00 8.98
N TYR A 51 -3.31 -3.74 8.53
CA TYR A 51 -2.17 -4.63 8.78
C TYR A 51 -1.78 -4.65 10.26
N GLN A 52 -1.81 -3.50 10.94
CA GLN A 52 -1.60 -3.43 12.39
C GLN A 52 -2.64 -4.26 13.13
N ARG A 53 -3.93 -4.09 12.82
CA ARG A 53 -5.02 -4.86 13.42
C ARG A 53 -4.80 -6.37 13.24
N ARG A 54 -4.35 -6.81 12.06
CA ARG A 54 -4.01 -8.21 11.82
C ARG A 54 -2.88 -8.67 12.73
N ALA A 55 -1.79 -7.90 12.83
CA ALA A 55 -0.65 -8.22 13.67
C ALA A 55 -1.03 -8.32 15.16
N ASP A 56 -2.00 -7.52 15.62
CA ASP A 56 -2.49 -7.51 17.00
C ASP A 56 -3.38 -8.72 17.34
N LEU A 57 -4.02 -9.32 16.34
CA LEU A 57 -4.82 -10.55 16.54
C LEU A 57 -3.94 -11.81 16.68
N VAL A 58 -2.74 -11.82 16.10
CA VAL A 58 -1.87 -13.00 16.05
C VAL A 58 -1.48 -13.53 17.43
N PRO A 59 -1.07 -12.72 18.43
CA PRO A 59 -0.74 -13.24 19.77
C PRO A 59 -1.89 -13.98 20.43
N ASN A 60 -3.10 -13.46 20.32
CA ASN A 60 -4.30 -14.09 20.89
C ASN A 60 -4.63 -15.40 20.18
N LEU A 61 -4.48 -15.44 18.85
CA LEU A 61 -4.66 -16.66 18.07
C LEU A 61 -3.63 -17.73 18.46
N VAL A 62 -2.36 -17.36 18.57
CA VAL A 62 -1.27 -18.25 19.00
C VAL A 62 -1.51 -18.76 20.43
N ALA A 63 -1.97 -17.91 21.34
CA ALA A 63 -2.28 -18.28 22.73
C ALA A 63 -3.44 -19.28 22.80
N SER A 64 -4.49 -19.10 21.98
CA SER A 64 -5.62 -20.03 21.96
C SER A 64 -5.25 -21.40 21.39
N VAL A 65 -4.32 -21.45 20.44
CA VAL A 65 -3.82 -22.71 19.85
C VAL A 65 -2.83 -23.43 20.75
N LYS A 66 -1.98 -22.70 21.49
CA LYS A 66 -1.04 -23.29 22.47
C LYS A 66 -1.70 -24.10 23.56
N GLY A 67 -2.98 -23.87 23.86
CA GLY A 67 -3.77 -24.64 24.82
C GLY A 67 -4.15 -26.04 24.34
N ALA A 68 -4.00 -26.36 23.06
CA ALA A 68 -4.27 -27.67 22.52
C ALA A 68 -3.06 -28.60 22.73
N ALA A 69 -3.30 -29.76 23.31
CA ALA A 69 -2.27 -30.79 23.45
C ALA A 69 -1.76 -31.21 22.05
N ASP A 70 -0.46 -31.38 21.93
CA ASP A 70 0.23 -31.92 20.76
C ASP A 70 0.13 -31.05 19.47
N PHE A 71 -0.20 -29.75 19.58
CA PHE A 71 -0.18 -28.87 18.39
C PHE A 71 1.25 -28.69 17.86
N GLU A 72 1.39 -28.71 16.55
CA GLU A 72 2.69 -28.60 15.86
C GLU A 72 3.42 -27.29 16.23
N LYS A 73 4.50 -27.42 17.01
CA LYS A 73 5.31 -26.29 17.45
C LYS A 73 5.90 -25.49 16.27
N SER A 74 6.33 -26.16 15.22
CA SER A 74 6.88 -25.53 14.00
C SER A 74 5.90 -24.58 13.31
N THR A 75 4.61 -24.93 13.27
CA THR A 75 3.56 -24.07 12.68
C THR A 75 3.36 -22.80 13.53
N LEU A 76 3.38 -22.92 14.87
CA LEU A 76 3.30 -21.75 15.75
C LEU A 76 4.53 -20.86 15.64
N GLU A 77 5.73 -21.43 15.62
CA GLU A 77 6.97 -20.69 15.43
C GLU A 77 7.00 -19.93 14.10
N ALA A 78 6.53 -20.56 13.01
CA ALA A 78 6.44 -19.93 11.72
C ALA A 78 5.54 -18.67 11.75
N VAL A 79 4.39 -18.73 12.42
CA VAL A 79 3.48 -17.57 12.57
C VAL A 79 4.11 -16.48 13.42
N VAL A 80 4.75 -16.83 14.55
CA VAL A 80 5.41 -15.85 15.44
C VAL A 80 6.55 -15.13 14.71
N ASN A 81 7.38 -15.87 13.97
CA ASN A 81 8.50 -15.32 13.21
C ASN A 81 8.02 -14.43 12.06
N ALA A 82 7.01 -14.89 11.31
CA ALA A 82 6.43 -14.09 10.24
C ALA A 82 5.78 -12.79 10.76
N ARG A 83 5.12 -12.84 11.93
CA ARG A 83 4.60 -11.65 12.60
C ARG A 83 5.73 -10.69 13.00
N ALA A 84 6.78 -11.20 13.63
CA ALA A 84 7.92 -10.38 14.05
C ALA A 84 8.53 -9.66 12.83
N LYS A 85 8.75 -10.38 11.73
CA LYS A 85 9.24 -9.81 10.46
C LYS A 85 8.29 -8.75 9.88
N ALA A 86 6.98 -9.04 9.82
CA ALA A 86 5.99 -8.09 9.32
C ALA A 86 5.91 -6.82 10.17
N SER A 87 6.04 -6.94 11.50
CA SER A 87 5.99 -5.82 12.45
C SER A 87 7.30 -5.04 12.55
N SER A 88 8.43 -5.60 12.08
CA SER A 88 9.72 -4.89 12.05
C SER A 88 9.78 -3.79 10.99
N ILE A 89 8.96 -3.86 9.97
CA ILE A 89 8.87 -2.85 8.91
C ILE A 89 7.73 -1.90 9.26
N GLN A 90 8.08 -0.68 9.64
CA GLN A 90 7.09 0.34 9.96
C GLN A 90 6.39 0.85 8.70
N ALA A 91 5.07 0.78 8.67
CA ALA A 91 4.24 1.26 7.55
C ALA A 91 4.07 2.79 7.60
N THR A 92 5.18 3.55 7.61
CA THR A 92 5.14 5.01 7.64
C THR A 92 4.67 5.59 6.30
N PRO A 93 4.22 6.86 6.26
CA PRO A 93 3.86 7.52 5.00
C PRO A 93 5.02 7.61 3.99
N GLU A 94 6.27 7.61 4.47
CA GLU A 94 7.48 7.70 3.65
C GLU A 94 7.76 6.38 2.91
N LEU A 95 7.28 5.25 3.44
CA LEU A 95 7.49 3.93 2.85
C LEU A 95 6.95 3.85 1.40
N VAL A 96 5.88 4.57 1.10
CA VAL A 96 5.30 4.63 -0.25
C VAL A 96 6.11 5.48 -1.24
N ASN A 97 7.21 6.10 -0.79
CA ASN A 97 8.16 6.83 -1.63
C ASN A 97 9.34 5.96 -2.06
N ASP A 98 9.54 4.81 -1.41
CA ASP A 98 10.64 3.89 -1.68
C ASP A 98 10.10 2.55 -2.23
N PRO A 99 10.26 2.28 -3.53
CA PRO A 99 9.79 1.04 -4.14
C PRO A 99 10.41 -0.22 -3.54
N VAL A 100 11.67 -0.15 -3.05
CA VAL A 100 12.36 -1.31 -2.47
C VAL A 100 11.80 -1.59 -1.08
N ALA A 101 11.65 -0.56 -0.25
CA ALA A 101 11.05 -0.68 1.08
C ALA A 101 9.58 -1.16 0.98
N PHE A 102 8.83 -0.64 0.01
CA PHE A 102 7.46 -1.06 -0.25
C PHE A 102 7.36 -2.55 -0.62
N LYS A 103 8.24 -3.02 -1.52
CA LYS A 103 8.29 -4.44 -1.92
C LYS A 103 8.67 -5.35 -0.75
N ASN A 104 9.61 -4.94 0.09
CA ASN A 104 10.01 -5.68 1.28
C ASN A 104 8.84 -5.77 2.30
N PHE A 105 8.11 -4.68 2.47
CA PHE A 105 6.89 -4.67 3.29
C PHE A 105 5.84 -5.64 2.73
N GLU A 106 5.56 -5.60 1.43
CA GLU A 106 4.59 -6.49 0.79
C GLU A 106 4.99 -7.96 0.94
N ALA A 107 6.27 -8.30 0.76
CA ALA A 107 6.80 -9.63 0.95
C ALA A 107 6.62 -10.13 2.40
N ALA A 108 6.97 -9.32 3.39
CA ALA A 108 6.82 -9.68 4.81
C ALA A 108 5.35 -9.89 5.20
N GLN A 109 4.45 -9.03 4.70
CA GLN A 109 3.01 -9.18 4.91
C GLN A 109 2.45 -10.43 4.22
N GLY A 110 2.99 -10.79 3.05
CA GLY A 110 2.66 -12.02 2.32
C GLY A 110 3.10 -13.29 3.06
N GLU A 111 4.29 -13.28 3.68
CA GLU A 111 4.77 -14.38 4.53
C GLU A 111 3.85 -14.60 5.74
N LEU A 112 3.42 -13.53 6.39
CA LEU A 112 2.48 -13.64 7.52
C LEU A 112 1.13 -14.22 7.08
N SER A 113 0.57 -13.77 5.94
CA SER A 113 -0.67 -14.36 5.40
C SER A 113 -0.51 -15.85 5.12
N SER A 114 0.62 -16.26 4.55
CA SER A 114 0.91 -17.66 4.24
C SER A 114 1.07 -18.51 5.49
N ALA A 115 1.71 -17.97 6.53
CA ALA A 115 1.88 -18.67 7.82
C ALA A 115 0.53 -18.83 8.53
N LEU A 116 -0.32 -17.80 8.54
CA LEU A 116 -1.67 -17.85 9.12
C LEU A 116 -2.56 -18.85 8.37
N SER A 117 -2.52 -18.87 7.05
CA SER A 117 -3.27 -19.86 6.26
C SER A 117 -2.86 -21.29 6.59
N ARG A 118 -1.56 -21.55 6.74
CA ARG A 118 -1.06 -22.87 7.17
C ARG A 118 -1.53 -23.25 8.56
N LEU A 119 -1.51 -22.31 9.51
CA LEU A 119 -2.01 -22.53 10.86
C LEU A 119 -3.49 -22.93 10.83
N LEU A 120 -4.35 -22.20 10.08
CA LEU A 120 -5.77 -22.51 9.97
C LEU A 120 -6.02 -23.89 9.36
N VAL A 121 -5.28 -24.27 8.32
CA VAL A 121 -5.35 -25.63 7.73
C VAL A 121 -4.90 -26.70 8.74
N THR A 122 -3.87 -26.42 9.53
CA THR A 122 -3.40 -27.37 10.56
C THR A 122 -4.44 -27.59 11.65
N VAL A 123 -5.16 -26.53 12.06
CA VAL A 123 -6.22 -26.59 13.09
C VAL A 123 -7.37 -27.53 12.69
N GLU A 124 -7.62 -27.73 11.39
CA GLU A 124 -8.65 -28.69 10.92
C GLU A 124 -8.43 -30.13 11.46
N ARG A 125 -7.21 -30.47 11.83
CA ARG A 125 -6.85 -31.79 12.41
C ARG A 125 -7.09 -31.89 13.93
N TYR A 126 -7.51 -30.77 14.58
CA TYR A 126 -7.72 -30.65 16.01
C TYR A 126 -9.18 -30.27 16.32
N PRO A 127 -10.11 -31.26 16.39
CA PRO A 127 -11.55 -31.00 16.54
C PRO A 127 -11.90 -30.17 17.79
N ASP A 128 -11.22 -30.43 18.90
CA ASP A 128 -11.45 -29.71 20.17
C ASP A 128 -11.10 -28.22 20.06
N LEU A 129 -10.01 -27.92 19.35
CA LEU A 129 -9.59 -26.54 19.10
C LEU A 129 -10.58 -25.84 18.14
N LYS A 130 -11.00 -26.52 17.09
CA LYS A 130 -11.98 -26.04 16.15
C LYS A 130 -13.35 -25.78 16.82
N ALA A 131 -13.70 -26.58 17.83
CA ALA A 131 -14.93 -26.38 18.62
C ALA A 131 -14.82 -25.22 19.64
N ASN A 132 -13.61 -24.74 19.94
CA ASN A 132 -13.40 -23.67 20.90
C ASN A 132 -13.97 -22.35 20.41
N GLN A 133 -14.85 -21.72 21.20
CA GLN A 133 -15.54 -20.48 20.80
C GLN A 133 -14.55 -19.32 20.61
N ASN A 134 -13.58 -19.16 21.51
CA ASN A 134 -12.59 -18.08 21.41
C ASN A 134 -11.74 -18.20 20.13
N PHE A 135 -11.39 -19.42 19.73
CA PHE A 135 -10.65 -19.65 18.48
C PHE A 135 -11.52 -19.27 17.27
N ARG A 136 -12.78 -19.67 17.22
CA ARG A 136 -13.70 -19.32 16.13
C ARG A 136 -13.92 -17.80 16.01
N ASP A 137 -14.06 -17.12 17.14
CA ASP A 137 -14.21 -15.67 17.16
C ASP A 137 -12.97 -14.96 16.63
N LEU A 138 -11.77 -15.42 16.99
CA LEU A 138 -10.51 -14.89 16.48
C LEU A 138 -10.32 -15.21 14.99
N GLN A 139 -10.69 -16.39 14.54
CA GLN A 139 -10.67 -16.76 13.12
C GLN A 139 -11.60 -15.83 12.33
N ALA A 140 -12.84 -15.62 12.76
CA ALA A 140 -13.78 -14.72 12.10
C ALA A 140 -13.27 -13.27 12.05
N GLN A 141 -12.64 -12.79 13.14
CA GLN A 141 -11.99 -11.47 13.15
C GLN A 141 -10.83 -11.38 12.19
N LEU A 142 -10.02 -12.43 12.07
CA LEU A 142 -8.89 -12.49 11.14
C LEU A 142 -9.38 -12.47 9.68
N GLU A 143 -10.36 -13.30 9.33
CA GLU A 143 -10.98 -13.33 8.01
C GLU A 143 -11.60 -11.97 7.65
N GLY A 144 -12.32 -11.36 8.58
CA GLY A 144 -12.86 -10.01 8.41
C GLY A 144 -11.77 -8.95 8.22
N THR A 145 -10.61 -9.12 8.85
CA THR A 145 -9.46 -8.21 8.69
C THR A 145 -8.79 -8.40 7.34
N GLU A 146 -8.61 -9.65 6.86
CA GLU A 146 -8.10 -9.93 5.51
C GLU A 146 -8.98 -9.31 4.42
N ASN A 147 -10.30 -9.39 4.56
CA ASN A 147 -11.23 -8.74 3.63
C ASN A 147 -11.06 -7.20 3.65
N ARG A 148 -10.90 -6.59 4.84
CA ARG A 148 -10.64 -5.16 4.95
C ARG A 148 -9.28 -4.76 4.35
N ILE A 149 -8.24 -5.59 4.53
CA ILE A 149 -6.94 -5.39 3.88
C ILE A 149 -7.11 -5.38 2.36
N ALA A 150 -7.83 -6.33 1.80
CA ALA A 150 -8.07 -6.40 0.36
C ALA A 150 -8.79 -5.13 -0.17
N VAL A 151 -9.81 -4.65 0.53
CA VAL A 151 -10.53 -3.41 0.19
C VAL A 151 -9.62 -2.17 0.32
N ALA A 152 -8.85 -2.07 1.40
CA ALA A 152 -7.93 -0.96 1.63
C ALA A 152 -6.82 -0.93 0.56
N ARG A 153 -6.25 -2.09 0.19
CA ARG A 153 -5.27 -2.21 -0.92
C ARG A 153 -5.87 -1.75 -2.24
N LYS A 154 -7.08 -2.18 -2.57
CA LYS A 154 -7.78 -1.75 -3.80
C LYS A 154 -7.91 -0.23 -3.84
N ARG A 155 -8.40 0.38 -2.75
CA ARG A 155 -8.54 1.83 -2.64
C ARG A 155 -7.21 2.56 -2.77
N TYR A 156 -6.15 2.05 -2.16
CA TYR A 156 -4.80 2.60 -2.30
C TYR A 156 -4.33 2.55 -3.76
N ILE A 157 -4.49 1.42 -4.46
CA ILE A 157 -4.13 1.27 -5.88
C ILE A 157 -4.85 2.30 -6.74
N GLU A 158 -6.16 2.48 -6.55
CA GLU A 158 -6.98 3.45 -7.28
C GLU A 158 -6.48 4.90 -7.03
N THR A 159 -6.20 5.23 -5.77
CA THR A 159 -5.71 6.56 -5.38
C THR A 159 -4.32 6.84 -5.96
N VAL A 160 -3.42 5.86 -5.89
CA VAL A 160 -2.07 5.98 -6.49
C VAL A 160 -2.15 6.11 -8.02
N ALA A 161 -3.06 5.40 -8.67
CA ALA A 161 -3.24 5.53 -10.11
C ALA A 161 -3.65 6.97 -10.51
N GLU A 162 -4.54 7.61 -9.76
CA GLU A 162 -4.93 9.01 -9.99
C GLU A 162 -3.76 9.98 -9.73
N TYR A 163 -3.01 9.79 -8.64
CA TYR A 163 -1.79 10.56 -8.36
C TYR A 163 -0.76 10.40 -9.49
N ASN A 164 -0.46 9.18 -9.90
CA ASN A 164 0.52 8.89 -10.95
C ASN A 164 0.11 9.47 -12.31
N LYS A 165 -1.18 9.58 -12.62
CA LYS A 165 -1.67 10.30 -13.81
C LYS A 165 -1.30 11.79 -13.75
N LEU A 166 -1.53 12.45 -12.61
CA LEU A 166 -1.18 13.86 -12.44
C LEU A 166 0.32 14.12 -12.59
N VAL A 167 1.16 13.20 -12.05
CA VAL A 167 2.62 13.30 -12.17
C VAL A 167 3.11 13.09 -13.60
N ARG A 168 2.43 12.24 -14.39
CA ARG A 168 2.89 11.84 -15.74
C ARG A 168 2.26 12.61 -16.89
N PHE A 169 1.02 13.10 -16.75
CA PHE A 169 0.26 13.67 -17.85
C PHE A 169 0.54 15.17 -17.99
N PHE A 170 0.61 15.62 -19.24
CA PHE A 170 0.70 17.05 -19.57
C PHE A 170 -0.66 17.73 -19.32
N PRO A 171 -0.68 18.96 -18.79
CA PRO A 171 0.45 19.85 -18.44
C PRO A 171 0.99 19.67 -17.01
N THR A 172 0.33 18.88 -16.14
CA THR A 172 0.62 18.79 -14.70
C THR A 172 2.00 18.18 -14.41
N ASN A 173 2.53 17.35 -15.32
CA ASN A 173 3.87 16.77 -15.21
C ASN A 173 4.99 17.83 -15.16
N LEU A 174 4.78 19.02 -15.73
CA LEU A 174 5.75 20.11 -15.63
C LEU A 174 5.82 20.62 -14.19
N THR A 175 4.67 20.83 -13.55
CA THR A 175 4.58 21.21 -12.13
C THR A 175 5.16 20.10 -11.22
N ALA A 176 4.82 18.85 -11.48
CA ALA A 176 5.33 17.71 -10.75
C ALA A 176 6.88 17.68 -10.78
N ARG A 177 7.47 17.80 -11.98
CA ARG A 177 8.90 17.67 -12.19
C ARG A 177 9.70 18.87 -11.72
N PHE A 178 9.26 20.11 -12.04
CA PHE A 178 10.07 21.32 -11.84
C PHE A 178 9.80 22.05 -10.53
N LEU A 179 8.58 21.91 -9.95
CA LEU A 179 8.22 22.59 -8.70
C LEU A 179 8.19 21.65 -7.52
N LEU A 180 7.64 20.42 -7.69
CA LEU A 180 7.38 19.51 -6.58
C LEU A 180 8.41 18.39 -6.49
N HIS A 181 9.19 18.12 -7.54
CA HIS A 181 10.10 16.97 -7.65
C HIS A 181 9.39 15.67 -7.27
N ALA A 182 8.15 15.55 -7.75
CA ALA A 182 7.24 14.46 -7.40
C ALA A 182 7.45 13.27 -8.33
N ASP A 183 7.70 12.10 -7.75
CA ASP A 183 7.87 10.85 -8.45
C ASP A 183 6.59 10.00 -8.40
N VAL A 184 6.53 9.00 -9.29
CA VAL A 184 5.46 8.00 -9.28
C VAL A 184 5.54 7.13 -8.04
N ARG A 185 4.38 6.80 -7.47
CA ARG A 185 4.26 5.95 -6.29
C ARG A 185 4.13 4.48 -6.69
N PRO A 186 4.74 3.55 -5.94
CA PRO A 186 4.56 2.12 -6.13
C PRO A 186 3.14 1.68 -5.77
N THR A 187 2.71 0.58 -6.38
CA THR A 187 1.43 -0.06 -6.10
C THR A 187 1.63 -1.52 -5.74
N PHE A 188 0.65 -2.10 -5.06
CA PHE A 188 0.63 -3.54 -4.83
C PHE A 188 0.51 -4.30 -6.15
N GLU A 189 1.34 -5.33 -6.30
CA GLU A 189 1.31 -6.23 -7.44
C GLU A 189 0.43 -7.45 -7.15
N ALA A 190 -0.08 -8.09 -8.21
CA ALA A 190 -0.70 -9.39 -8.07
C ALA A 190 0.36 -10.42 -7.67
N ARG A 191 -0.01 -11.40 -6.84
CA ARG A 191 0.91 -12.49 -6.51
C ARG A 191 1.31 -13.25 -7.76
N GLU A 192 2.57 -13.66 -7.86
CA GLU A 192 3.03 -14.53 -8.94
C GLU A 192 2.14 -15.78 -9.00
N GLY A 193 1.64 -16.08 -10.21
CA GLY A 193 0.74 -17.21 -10.43
C GLY A 193 -0.73 -16.97 -10.13
N ALA A 194 -1.14 -15.76 -9.73
CA ALA A 194 -2.55 -15.42 -9.52
C ALA A 194 -3.39 -15.46 -10.83
N ASP A 195 -2.74 -15.43 -11.95
CA ASP A 195 -3.29 -15.55 -13.31
C ASP A 195 -3.54 -17.01 -13.74
N LYS A 196 -2.95 -17.98 -12.99
CA LYS A 196 -3.14 -19.41 -13.30
C LYS A 196 -4.28 -19.98 -12.46
N PRO A 197 -5.35 -20.47 -13.08
CA PRO A 197 -6.40 -21.17 -12.33
C PRO A 197 -5.78 -22.39 -11.63
N PRO A 198 -6.21 -22.73 -10.40
CA PRO A 198 -5.73 -23.93 -9.73
C PRO A 198 -6.08 -25.16 -10.55
N GLU A 199 -5.08 -26.00 -10.83
CA GLU A 199 -5.33 -27.32 -11.44
C GLU A 199 -6.15 -28.17 -10.47
N VAL A 200 -7.40 -28.39 -10.79
CA VAL A 200 -8.24 -29.35 -10.05
C VAL A 200 -7.91 -30.73 -10.61
N LYS A 201 -7.12 -31.51 -9.84
CA LYS A 201 -6.92 -32.94 -10.11
C LYS A 201 -8.02 -33.71 -9.38
N PHE A 202 -8.88 -34.36 -10.13
CA PHE A 202 -9.86 -35.31 -9.61
C PHE A 202 -9.22 -36.68 -9.40
#